data_1ea15b0b6e022df3f04243db1588611b
#
_entry.id   1ea15b0b6e022df3f04243db1588611b
#
_cell.length_a   1.000
_cell.length_b   1.000
_cell.length_c   1.000
_cell.angle_alpha   90.00
_cell.angle_beta   90.00
_cell.angle_gamma   90.00
#
_symmetry.space_group_name_H-M   'P 1'
#
loop_
_entity.id
_entity.type
_entity.pdbx_description
1 polymer ?
#
loop_
_entity_poly.entity_id
_entity_poly.type
_entity_poly.pdbx_seq_one_letter_code
_entity_poly.pdbx_strand_id
1 'polypeptide(L)'
;MTKTGLFAKLRDTRVSRVRKLGVTAVAVLAGSFLACGFVGVRFNSSPSLPVGMYITTADEHSNLVEFCPAEPFASLSIARGYRHPGTCRDGAAPLLKPVVASAGDAVELSARGISVNGVLLPNTAPLSKDSKGRPLGAWPFGRYCVAPGTVWVASSHHPHSFDSRYFGPISTAAIRHRLKPFLTL
;
A
#
# COMPACT_ATOMS: atom_id res chain seq x y z
N MET A 1 -25.37 -58.42 -21.05
CA MET A 1 -24.74 -57.12 -20.72
C MET A 1 -24.45 -57.09 -19.21
N THR A 2 -23.21 -57.23 -18.82
CA THR A 2 -22.81 -57.47 -17.44
C THR A 2 -22.86 -56.15 -16.63
N LYS A 3 -23.44 -56.21 -15.42
CA LYS A 3 -23.56 -55.06 -14.46
C LYS A 3 -22.23 -54.31 -14.20
N THR A 4 -21.11 -54.97 -14.38
CA THR A 4 -19.75 -54.42 -14.20
C THR A 4 -19.41 -53.29 -15.19
N GLY A 5 -19.89 -53.33 -16.43
CA GLY A 5 -19.60 -52.29 -17.44
C GLY A 5 -20.35 -50.96 -17.20
N LEU A 6 -21.55 -51.05 -16.59
CA LEU A 6 -22.34 -49.86 -16.26
C LEU A 6 -21.74 -49.04 -15.12
N PHE A 7 -21.21 -49.69 -14.07
CA PHE A 7 -20.55 -49.01 -12.95
C PHE A 7 -19.24 -48.40 -13.35
N ALA A 8 -18.43 -49.00 -14.23
CA ALA A 8 -17.22 -48.43 -14.77
C ALA A 8 -17.51 -47.15 -15.58
N LYS A 9 -18.52 -47.17 -16.42
CA LYS A 9 -18.90 -46.00 -17.22
C LYS A 9 -19.46 -44.83 -16.40
N LEU A 10 -20.19 -45.10 -15.30
CA LEU A 10 -20.68 -44.10 -14.36
C LEU A 10 -19.56 -43.47 -13.53
N ARG A 11 -18.55 -44.25 -13.17
CA ARG A 11 -17.38 -43.78 -12.44
C ARG A 11 -16.51 -42.87 -13.30
N ASP A 12 -16.33 -43.21 -14.56
CA ASP A 12 -15.52 -42.43 -15.51
C ASP A 12 -16.20 -41.07 -15.85
N THR A 13 -17.52 -41.04 -15.98
CA THR A 13 -18.26 -39.78 -16.18
C THR A 13 -18.24 -38.87 -14.96
N ARG A 14 -18.26 -39.42 -13.72
CA ARG A 14 -18.13 -38.63 -12.50
C ARG A 14 -16.75 -38.02 -12.37
N VAL A 15 -15.67 -38.78 -12.57
CA VAL A 15 -14.28 -38.32 -12.54
C VAL A 15 -14.06 -37.22 -13.60
N SER A 16 -14.58 -37.41 -14.80
CA SER A 16 -14.51 -36.41 -15.88
C SER A 16 -15.24 -35.11 -15.51
N ARG A 17 -16.41 -35.18 -14.88
CA ARG A 17 -17.16 -33.98 -14.43
C ARG A 17 -16.45 -33.23 -13.32
N VAL A 18 -15.92 -33.91 -12.30
CA VAL A 18 -15.17 -33.31 -11.20
C VAL A 18 -13.91 -32.65 -11.72
N ARG A 19 -13.19 -33.28 -12.65
CA ARG A 19 -12.00 -32.71 -13.28
C ARG A 19 -12.33 -31.47 -14.12
N LYS A 20 -13.41 -31.46 -14.88
CA LYS A 20 -13.90 -30.30 -15.64
C LYS A 20 -14.28 -29.15 -14.71
N LEU A 21 -15.04 -29.44 -13.63
CA LEU A 21 -15.39 -28.43 -12.62
C LEU A 21 -14.15 -27.82 -11.95
N GLY A 22 -13.14 -28.64 -11.61
CA GLY A 22 -11.89 -28.17 -11.04
C GLY A 22 -11.11 -27.25 -12.00
N VAL A 23 -10.99 -27.63 -13.28
CA VAL A 23 -10.32 -26.80 -14.29
C VAL A 23 -11.07 -25.49 -14.52
N THR A 24 -12.41 -25.53 -14.56
CA THR A 24 -13.22 -24.31 -14.71
C THR A 24 -13.08 -23.38 -13.51
N ALA A 25 -13.08 -23.91 -12.29
CA ALA A 25 -12.88 -23.11 -11.07
C ALA A 25 -11.50 -22.44 -11.05
N VAL A 26 -10.43 -23.16 -11.41
CA VAL A 26 -9.08 -22.60 -11.52
C VAL A 26 -9.00 -21.52 -12.61
N ALA A 27 -9.61 -21.74 -13.76
CA ALA A 27 -9.64 -20.74 -14.84
C ALA A 27 -10.42 -19.47 -14.45
N VAL A 28 -11.54 -19.61 -13.73
CA VAL A 28 -12.31 -18.47 -13.20
C VAL A 28 -11.51 -17.71 -12.15
N LEU A 29 -10.85 -18.40 -11.23
CA LEU A 29 -9.99 -17.76 -10.22
C LEU A 29 -8.80 -17.04 -10.87
N ALA A 30 -8.13 -17.65 -11.83
CA ALA A 30 -7.02 -17.04 -12.56
C ALA A 30 -7.51 -15.82 -13.38
N GLY A 31 -8.64 -15.92 -14.05
CA GLY A 31 -9.26 -14.81 -14.78
C GLY A 31 -9.67 -13.66 -13.86
N SER A 32 -10.21 -13.96 -12.67
CA SER A 32 -10.53 -12.96 -11.65
C SER A 32 -9.28 -12.27 -11.12
N PHE A 33 -8.18 -13.01 -10.89
CA PHE A 33 -6.91 -12.45 -10.44
C PHE A 33 -6.27 -11.51 -11.49
N LEU A 34 -6.33 -11.89 -12.76
CA LEU A 34 -5.91 -11.05 -13.87
C LEU A 34 -6.80 -9.81 -14.01
N ALA A 35 -8.11 -9.95 -13.88
CA ALA A 35 -9.05 -8.83 -13.92
C ALA A 35 -8.83 -7.84 -12.77
N CYS A 36 -8.56 -8.31 -11.54
CA CYS A 36 -8.22 -7.46 -10.40
C CYS A 36 -6.94 -6.64 -10.65
N GLY A 37 -5.94 -7.20 -11.33
CA GLY A 37 -4.74 -6.48 -11.75
C GLY A 37 -5.07 -5.36 -12.76
N PHE A 38 -5.96 -5.60 -13.69
CA PHE A 38 -6.43 -4.61 -14.67
C PHE A 38 -7.28 -3.50 -14.05
N VAL A 39 -8.06 -3.80 -13.02
CA VAL A 39 -8.93 -2.82 -12.33
C VAL A 39 -8.16 -1.96 -11.32
N GLY A 40 -6.86 -2.19 -11.15
CA GLY A 40 -6.04 -1.37 -10.25
C GLY A 40 -6.34 -1.57 -8.77
N VAL A 41 -6.79 -2.75 -8.36
CA VAL A 41 -7.03 -3.08 -6.96
C VAL A 41 -5.69 -3.21 -6.21
N ARG A 42 -5.63 -2.65 -5.01
CA ARG A 42 -4.50 -2.74 -4.07
C ARG A 42 -4.98 -3.29 -2.74
N PHE A 43 -4.23 -4.21 -2.16
CA PHE A 43 -4.48 -4.73 -0.82
C PHE A 43 -3.53 -4.07 0.16
N ASN A 44 -4.09 -3.42 1.18
CA ASN A 44 -3.32 -2.91 2.31
C ASN A 44 -3.49 -3.84 3.51
N SER A 45 -2.39 -4.45 3.93
CA SER A 45 -2.29 -5.24 5.17
C SER A 45 -1.54 -4.49 6.28
N SER A 46 -1.05 -3.29 6.00
CA SER A 46 -0.31 -2.46 6.94
C SER A 46 -1.26 -1.66 7.84
N PRO A 47 -1.02 -1.57 9.16
CA PRO A 47 -1.84 -0.78 10.07
C PRO A 47 -1.69 0.73 9.88
N SER A 48 -0.81 1.19 8.97
CA SER A 48 -0.67 2.62 8.69
C SER A 48 -1.88 3.26 8.02
N LEU A 49 -2.80 2.45 7.51
CA LEU A 49 -4.12 2.83 6.99
C LEU A 49 -5.11 1.73 7.37
N PRO A 50 -6.42 1.95 7.32
CA PRO A 50 -7.40 0.89 7.46
C PRO A 50 -7.03 -0.32 6.59
N VAL A 51 -7.03 -1.51 7.18
CA VAL A 51 -6.71 -2.74 6.45
C VAL A 51 -7.83 -3.03 5.45
N GLY A 52 -7.48 -3.42 4.22
CA GLY A 52 -8.50 -3.72 3.22
C GLY A 52 -8.08 -3.47 1.79
N MET A 53 -9.09 -3.30 0.94
CA MET A 53 -8.95 -3.09 -0.49
C MET A 53 -9.10 -1.62 -0.84
N TYR A 54 -8.24 -1.17 -1.73
CA TYR A 54 -8.22 0.16 -2.33
C TYR A 54 -8.21 0.03 -3.84
N ILE A 55 -8.78 0.99 -4.54
CA ILE A 55 -8.77 1.02 -6.01
C ILE A 55 -8.09 2.28 -6.51
N THR A 56 -7.37 2.17 -7.60
CA THR A 56 -6.80 3.32 -8.29
C THR A 56 -7.91 4.22 -8.82
N THR A 57 -7.67 5.52 -8.82
CA THR A 57 -8.63 6.52 -9.28
C THR A 57 -7.94 7.59 -10.11
N ALA A 58 -8.65 8.13 -11.09
CA ALA A 58 -8.25 9.31 -11.83
C ALA A 58 -8.63 10.61 -11.11
N ASP A 59 -9.29 10.52 -9.95
CA ASP A 59 -9.66 11.70 -9.16
C ASP A 59 -8.40 12.37 -8.59
N GLU A 60 -8.06 13.52 -9.13
CA GLU A 60 -6.91 14.33 -8.72
C GLU A 60 -7.04 14.91 -7.31
N HIS A 61 -8.25 14.96 -6.77
CA HIS A 61 -8.51 15.41 -5.39
C HIS A 61 -8.32 14.29 -4.35
N SER A 62 -8.20 13.03 -4.79
CA SER A 62 -7.87 11.96 -3.85
C SER A 62 -6.51 12.23 -3.20
N ASN A 63 -6.51 12.32 -1.88
CA ASN A 63 -5.29 12.54 -1.11
C ASN A 63 -4.50 11.25 -0.84
N LEU A 64 -5.01 10.09 -1.17
CA LEU A 64 -4.32 8.81 -0.94
C LEU A 64 -3.47 8.45 -2.16
N VAL A 65 -2.17 8.26 -1.95
CA VAL A 65 -1.22 8.01 -3.03
C VAL A 65 -0.39 6.75 -2.78
N GLU A 66 -0.05 6.04 -3.85
CA GLU A 66 1.02 5.04 -3.83
C GLU A 66 2.27 5.58 -4.53
N PHE A 67 3.42 5.34 -3.92
CA PHE A 67 4.71 5.80 -4.44
C PHE A 67 5.84 4.85 -4.06
N CYS A 68 6.93 4.91 -4.82
CA CYS A 68 8.17 4.23 -4.47
C CYS A 68 9.10 5.22 -3.76
N PRO A 69 9.54 4.93 -2.54
CA PRO A 69 10.45 5.83 -1.82
C PRO A 69 11.79 5.93 -2.55
N ALA A 70 12.44 7.09 -2.42
CA ALA A 70 13.79 7.31 -2.92
C ALA A 70 14.84 6.73 -1.96
N GLU A 71 16.08 6.58 -2.44
CA GLU A 71 17.22 6.27 -1.57
C GLU A 71 17.52 7.44 -0.60
N PRO A 72 18.02 7.15 0.60
CA PRO A 72 18.36 5.81 1.14
C PRO A 72 17.16 5.05 1.75
N PHE A 73 15.97 5.64 1.74
CA PHE A 73 14.78 5.09 2.42
C PHE A 73 14.19 3.88 1.70
N ALA A 74 14.41 3.76 0.39
CA ALA A 74 14.07 2.58 -0.39
C ALA A 74 14.78 1.34 0.17
N SER A 75 16.12 1.36 0.21
CA SER A 75 16.95 0.28 0.77
C SER A 75 16.68 0.04 2.26
N LEU A 76 16.54 1.11 3.06
CA LEU A 76 16.22 1.00 4.49
C LEU A 76 14.92 0.25 4.73
N SER A 77 13.87 0.58 3.97
CA SER A 77 12.55 -0.01 4.14
C SER A 77 12.52 -1.50 3.79
N ILE A 78 13.32 -1.92 2.81
CA ILE A 78 13.51 -3.34 2.45
C ILE A 78 14.28 -4.07 3.54
N ALA A 79 15.46 -3.55 3.91
CA ALA A 79 16.33 -4.17 4.91
C ALA A 79 15.62 -4.36 6.27
N ARG A 80 14.66 -3.49 6.58
CA ARG A 80 13.88 -3.56 7.82
C ARG A 80 12.57 -4.34 7.69
N GLY A 81 12.22 -4.79 6.50
CA GLY A 81 10.99 -5.53 6.24
C GLY A 81 9.73 -4.67 6.37
N TYR A 82 9.84 -3.36 6.10
CA TYR A 82 8.66 -2.47 6.06
C TYR A 82 7.87 -2.60 4.76
N ARG A 83 8.51 -3.14 3.72
CA ARG A 83 7.90 -3.35 2.39
C ARG A 83 8.06 -4.82 1.99
N HIS A 84 6.98 -5.38 1.48
CA HIS A 84 6.98 -6.72 0.88
C HIS A 84 7.50 -6.68 -0.56
N PRO A 85 7.79 -7.84 -1.20
CA PRO A 85 8.04 -7.89 -2.64
C PRO A 85 6.91 -7.21 -3.45
N GLY A 86 7.29 -6.48 -4.52
CA GLY A 86 6.31 -5.74 -5.30
C GLY A 86 6.87 -5.10 -6.57
N THR A 87 6.25 -4.02 -7.01
CA THR A 87 6.38 -3.47 -8.36
C THR A 87 7.26 -2.23 -8.48
N CYS A 88 7.91 -1.76 -7.43
CA CYS A 88 8.93 -0.71 -7.53
C CYS A 88 10.19 -1.25 -8.22
N ARG A 89 11.03 -0.37 -8.75
CA ARG A 89 12.30 -0.75 -9.43
C ARG A 89 13.25 -1.53 -8.53
N ASP A 90 13.18 -1.33 -7.22
CA ASP A 90 13.93 -2.03 -6.19
C ASP A 90 13.34 -3.42 -5.83
N GLY A 91 12.31 -3.87 -6.55
CA GLY A 91 11.63 -5.15 -6.33
C GLY A 91 10.66 -5.18 -5.15
N ALA A 92 10.45 -4.06 -4.46
CA ALA A 92 9.55 -3.98 -3.30
C ALA A 92 8.20 -3.33 -3.65
N ALA A 93 7.21 -3.51 -2.79
CA ALA A 93 5.90 -2.90 -2.94
C ALA A 93 5.96 -1.37 -2.72
N PRO A 94 5.18 -0.57 -3.46
CA PRO A 94 5.04 0.84 -3.17
C PRO A 94 4.46 1.08 -1.77
N LEU A 95 4.78 2.24 -1.18
CA LEU A 95 4.15 2.72 0.03
C LEU A 95 2.82 3.39 -0.32
N LEU A 96 1.82 3.18 0.54
CA LEU A 96 0.49 3.78 0.44
C LEU A 96 0.31 4.75 1.60
N LYS A 97 0.14 6.03 1.31
CA LYS A 97 0.03 7.09 2.32
C LYS A 97 -0.89 8.22 1.89
N PRO A 98 -1.56 8.89 2.85
CA PRO A 98 -2.25 10.15 2.58
C PRO A 98 -1.25 11.27 2.32
N VAL A 99 -1.54 12.12 1.34
CA VAL A 99 -0.94 13.44 1.19
C VAL A 99 -1.56 14.34 2.25
N VAL A 100 -0.73 14.94 3.09
CA VAL A 100 -1.15 15.82 4.19
C VAL A 100 -0.81 17.28 3.93
N ALA A 101 0.17 17.55 3.05
CA ALA A 101 0.49 18.90 2.64
C ALA A 101 1.01 18.93 1.19
N SER A 102 0.67 19.99 0.47
CA SER A 102 1.00 20.23 -0.93
C SER A 102 1.70 21.57 -1.10
N ALA A 103 2.17 21.87 -2.32
CA ALA A 103 2.89 23.11 -2.62
C ALA A 103 2.20 24.36 -2.04
N GLY A 104 2.96 25.17 -1.31
CA GLY A 104 2.50 26.38 -0.64
C GLY A 104 2.04 26.18 0.80
N ASP A 105 1.76 24.96 1.25
CA ASP A 105 1.44 24.69 2.64
C ASP A 105 2.66 24.87 3.55
N ALA A 106 2.41 25.32 4.78
CA ALA A 106 3.43 25.37 5.85
C ALA A 106 3.38 24.09 6.66
N VAL A 107 4.50 23.36 6.70
CA VAL A 107 4.69 22.16 7.51
C VAL A 107 5.66 22.45 8.64
N GLU A 108 5.31 22.07 9.87
CA GLU A 108 6.23 22.03 11.00
C GLU A 108 6.38 20.57 11.47
N LEU A 109 7.61 20.07 11.45
CA LEU A 109 7.96 18.79 12.05
C LEU A 109 8.66 19.05 13.39
N SER A 110 8.14 18.46 14.43
CA SER A 110 8.66 18.57 15.79
C SER A 110 8.57 17.23 16.54
N ALA A 111 9.05 17.19 17.79
CA ALA A 111 8.87 16.01 18.65
C ALA A 111 7.40 15.67 18.90
N ARG A 112 6.49 16.64 18.76
CA ARG A 112 5.03 16.42 18.91
C ARG A 112 4.38 15.81 17.67
N GLY A 113 5.03 15.91 16.51
CA GLY A 113 4.50 15.42 15.25
C GLY A 113 4.59 16.42 14.10
N ILE A 114 3.80 16.15 13.07
CA ILE A 114 3.64 17.02 11.89
C ILE A 114 2.46 17.96 12.13
N SER A 115 2.71 19.25 12.00
CA SER A 115 1.63 20.26 11.89
C SER A 115 1.57 20.78 10.45
N VAL A 116 0.38 20.95 9.92
CA VAL A 116 0.15 21.54 8.60
C VAL A 116 -0.69 22.80 8.78
N ASN A 117 -0.18 23.94 8.30
CA ASN A 117 -0.83 25.24 8.43
C ASN A 117 -1.24 25.55 9.89
N GLY A 118 -0.39 25.17 10.85
CA GLY A 118 -0.62 25.33 12.28
C GLY A 118 -1.46 24.26 12.97
N VAL A 119 -2.05 23.31 12.23
CA VAL A 119 -2.87 22.23 12.79
C VAL A 119 -2.02 20.97 12.99
N LEU A 120 -1.88 20.52 14.24
CA LEU A 120 -1.14 19.30 14.57
C LEU A 120 -1.96 18.06 14.15
N LEU A 121 -1.32 17.19 13.36
CA LEU A 121 -1.92 15.93 12.95
C LEU A 121 -1.76 14.87 14.05
N PRO A 122 -2.82 14.13 14.41
CA PRO A 122 -2.74 13.10 15.46
C PRO A 122 -1.82 11.95 15.02
N ASN A 123 -1.24 11.24 15.99
CA ASN A 123 -0.41 10.06 15.79
C ASN A 123 0.80 10.26 14.85
N THR A 124 1.29 11.50 14.69
CA THR A 124 2.41 11.80 13.78
C THR A 124 3.71 12.14 14.51
N ALA A 125 3.80 11.97 15.83
CA ALA A 125 5.05 12.11 16.56
C ALA A 125 6.10 11.11 16.04
N PRO A 126 7.33 11.57 15.67
CA PRO A 126 8.39 10.66 15.26
C PRO A 126 8.83 9.78 16.42
N LEU A 127 8.94 8.48 16.18
CA LEU A 127 9.45 7.52 17.15
C LEU A 127 10.95 7.33 16.94
N SER A 128 11.71 7.26 18.03
CA SER A 128 13.17 7.03 17.99
C SER A 128 13.54 5.59 17.65
N LYS A 129 12.57 4.67 17.71
CA LYS A 129 12.73 3.24 17.41
C LYS A 129 11.54 2.73 16.64
N ASP A 130 11.78 1.77 15.76
CA ASP A 130 10.71 1.04 15.08
C ASP A 130 10.07 -0.04 16.00
N SER A 131 9.07 -0.75 15.48
CA SER A 131 8.35 -1.81 16.21
C SER A 131 9.22 -3.00 16.65
N LYS A 132 10.45 -3.12 16.10
CA LYS A 132 11.45 -4.13 16.49
C LYS A 132 12.56 -3.56 17.36
N GLY A 133 12.38 -2.34 17.89
CA GLY A 133 13.35 -1.68 18.77
C GLY A 133 14.59 -1.11 18.08
N ARG A 134 14.66 -1.11 16.75
CA ARG A 134 15.82 -0.61 15.99
C ARG A 134 15.76 0.92 15.89
N PRO A 135 16.91 1.63 16.02
CA PRO A 135 16.94 3.09 15.94
C PRO A 135 16.33 3.61 14.62
N LEU A 136 15.50 4.64 14.70
CA LEU A 136 14.86 5.29 13.57
C LEU A 136 15.01 6.80 13.70
N GLY A 137 15.82 7.41 12.82
CA GLY A 137 16.04 8.85 12.80
C GLY A 137 14.87 9.58 12.15
N ALA A 138 14.39 10.63 12.80
CA ALA A 138 13.41 11.53 12.20
C ALA A 138 14.07 12.41 11.12
N TRP A 139 13.28 12.89 10.18
CA TRP A 139 13.64 14.02 9.34
C TRP A 139 13.98 15.23 10.22
N PRO A 140 14.90 16.13 9.85
CA PRO A 140 15.25 17.27 10.68
C PRO A 140 14.03 18.04 11.16
N PHE A 141 14.00 18.36 12.46
CA PHE A 141 12.93 19.19 13.01
C PHE A 141 13.05 20.62 12.49
N GLY A 142 11.92 21.24 12.20
CA GLY A 142 11.89 22.60 11.67
C GLY A 142 10.59 22.93 10.97
N ARG A 143 10.58 24.12 10.37
CA ARG A 143 9.48 24.63 9.56
C ARG A 143 9.87 24.59 8.10
N TYR A 144 8.94 24.15 7.27
CA TYR A 144 9.11 23.93 5.84
C TYR A 144 7.93 24.58 5.09
N CYS A 145 8.24 25.34 4.04
CA CYS A 145 7.25 25.65 3.03
C CYS A 145 7.33 24.56 1.95
N VAL A 146 6.23 23.88 1.66
CA VAL A 146 6.21 22.78 0.69
C VAL A 146 6.49 23.35 -0.69
N ALA A 147 7.60 22.92 -1.29
CA ALA A 147 8.03 23.40 -2.60
C ALA A 147 7.13 22.85 -3.74
N PRO A 148 6.99 23.59 -4.85
CA PRO A 148 6.34 23.08 -6.07
C PRO A 148 6.93 21.73 -6.50
N GLY A 149 6.08 20.82 -6.95
CA GLY A 149 6.49 19.47 -7.35
C GLY A 149 6.79 18.52 -6.20
N THR A 150 6.54 18.91 -4.95
CA THR A 150 6.68 18.03 -3.77
C THR A 150 5.40 17.98 -2.94
N VAL A 151 5.27 16.93 -2.14
CA VAL A 151 4.18 16.75 -1.17
C VAL A 151 4.72 16.10 0.09
N TRP A 152 4.06 16.37 1.22
CA TRP A 152 4.28 15.62 2.46
C TRP A 152 3.22 14.55 2.59
N VAL A 153 3.65 13.35 2.96
CA VAL A 153 2.77 12.19 3.16
C VAL A 153 2.90 11.71 4.60
N ALA A 154 1.78 11.55 5.28
CA ALA A 154 1.79 11.04 6.65
C ALA A 154 0.48 10.35 6.98
N SER A 155 0.55 9.31 7.80
CA SER A 155 -0.64 8.67 8.33
C SER A 155 -0.88 9.08 9.77
N SER A 156 -2.10 9.52 10.05
CA SER A 156 -2.63 9.73 11.39
C SER A 156 -3.32 8.48 11.96
N HIS A 157 -3.41 7.39 11.19
CA HIS A 157 -4.11 6.18 11.60
C HIS A 157 -3.31 5.36 12.61
N HIS A 158 -1.96 5.31 12.45
CA HIS A 158 -1.10 4.51 13.30
C HIS A 158 0.25 5.19 13.58
N PRO A 159 0.73 5.26 14.85
CA PRO A 159 1.96 5.98 15.20
C PRO A 159 3.23 5.37 14.60
N HIS A 160 3.27 4.06 14.31
CA HIS A 160 4.41 3.40 13.67
C HIS A 160 4.43 3.52 12.14
N SER A 161 3.70 4.46 11.55
CA SER A 161 3.73 4.65 10.10
C SER A 161 5.11 5.18 9.66
N PHE A 162 5.71 4.53 8.66
CA PHE A 162 6.93 4.98 8.01
C PHE A 162 6.56 5.92 6.86
N ASP A 163 6.75 7.23 7.06
CA ASP A 163 6.28 8.30 6.18
C ASP A 163 7.17 9.54 6.29
N SER A 164 6.69 10.71 5.85
CA SER A 164 7.47 11.96 5.77
C SER A 164 8.07 12.44 7.10
N ARG A 165 7.61 11.93 8.23
CA ARG A 165 8.29 12.19 9.51
C ARG A 165 9.70 11.64 9.57
N TYR A 166 10.06 10.70 8.66
CA TYR A 166 11.38 10.07 8.59
C TYR A 166 12.14 10.41 7.32
N PHE A 167 11.45 10.54 6.17
CA PHE A 167 12.10 10.78 4.89
C PHE A 167 11.80 12.16 4.26
N GLY A 168 11.03 13.02 4.96
CA GLY A 168 10.69 14.34 4.47
C GLY A 168 9.71 14.33 3.29
N PRO A 169 9.67 15.42 2.51
CA PRO A 169 8.79 15.51 1.35
C PRO A 169 9.19 14.52 0.25
N ILE A 170 8.21 14.07 -0.52
CA ILE A 170 8.43 13.26 -1.72
C ILE A 170 8.12 14.08 -2.97
N SER A 171 8.79 13.75 -4.08
CA SER A 171 8.46 14.34 -5.38
C SER A 171 7.09 13.83 -5.87
N THR A 172 6.28 14.72 -6.42
CA THR A 172 5.02 14.32 -7.09
C THR A 172 5.26 13.36 -8.25
N ALA A 173 6.42 13.42 -8.90
CA ALA A 173 6.82 12.48 -9.95
C ALA A 173 7.07 11.04 -9.43
N ALA A 174 7.24 10.85 -8.11
CA ALA A 174 7.35 9.53 -7.51
C ALA A 174 5.98 8.86 -7.28
N ILE A 175 4.89 9.63 -7.36
CA ILE A 175 3.52 9.14 -7.21
C ILE A 175 3.18 8.32 -8.46
N ARG A 176 2.80 7.07 -8.25
CA ARG A 176 2.42 6.14 -9.31
C ARG A 176 0.93 6.17 -9.61
N HIS A 177 0.13 6.16 -8.56
CA HIS A 177 -1.32 6.20 -8.65
C HIS A 177 -1.91 6.93 -7.44
N ARG A 178 -3.07 7.54 -7.65
CA ARG A 178 -3.98 7.94 -6.58
C ARG A 178 -4.97 6.80 -6.33
N LEU A 179 -5.42 6.67 -5.09
CA LEU A 179 -6.30 5.59 -4.68
C LEU A 179 -7.46 6.13 -3.84
N LYS A 180 -8.50 5.31 -3.75
CA LYS A 180 -9.59 5.50 -2.79
C LYS A 180 -9.92 4.19 -2.11
N PRO A 181 -10.41 4.21 -0.85
CA PRO A 181 -10.91 3.01 -0.18
C PRO A 181 -12.03 2.38 -0.99
N PHE A 182 -12.04 1.06 -1.07
CA PHE A 182 -13.13 0.29 -1.67
C PHE A 182 -13.84 -0.58 -0.63
N LEU A 183 -13.08 -1.37 0.13
CA LEU A 183 -13.57 -2.17 1.25
C LEU A 183 -12.50 -2.19 2.34
N THR A 184 -12.75 -1.52 3.47
CA THR A 184 -11.80 -1.39 4.58
C THR A 184 -12.48 -1.75 5.90
N LEU A 185 -11.68 -2.26 6.85
CA LEU A 185 -12.09 -2.65 8.21
C LEU A 185 -11.66 -1.58 9.21
#